data_3903369240a408d37b3e1dd6078cf864
#
_entry.id   3903369240a408d37b3e1dd6078cf864
#
_cell.length_a   1.000
_cell.length_b   1.000
_cell.length_c   1.000
_cell.angle_alpha   90.00
_cell.angle_beta   90.00
_cell.angle_gamma   90.00
#
_symmetry.space_group_name_H-M   'P 1'
#
loop_
_entity.id
_entity.type
_entity.pdbx_description
1 polymer ?
#
loop_
_entity_poly.entity_id
_entity_poly.type
_entity_poly.pdbx_seq_one_letter_code
_entity_poly.pdbx_strand_id
1 'polypeptide(L)'
;MQVELCRKSVERLGAPLAELVSALREREHTPIVKDCLNRCQRCELGFAMATADGTPLGASSVSALLADIDALAAEDLDDLDHA
;
A
#
# COMPACT_ATOMS: atom_id res chain seq x y z
N MET A 1 -7.04 -4.87 -6.90
CA MET A 1 -6.22 -3.91 -7.64
C MET A 1 -4.73 -4.23 -7.45
N GLN A 2 -3.88 -3.74 -8.32
CA GLN A 2 -2.43 -3.89 -8.17
C GLN A 2 -1.91 -2.91 -7.14
N VAL A 3 -1.11 -3.41 -6.19
CA VAL A 3 -0.50 -2.59 -5.13
C VAL A 3 1.00 -2.80 -5.16
N GLU A 4 1.76 -1.78 -5.55
CA GLU A 4 3.21 -1.81 -5.50
C GLU A 4 3.67 -1.38 -4.11
N LEU A 5 4.52 -2.18 -3.48
CA LEU A 5 5.01 -1.93 -2.13
C LEU A 5 6.48 -1.56 -2.16
N CYS A 6 6.88 -0.58 -1.36
CA CYS A 6 8.27 -0.23 -1.15
C CYS A 6 8.82 -1.07 0.01
N ARG A 7 9.62 -2.09 -0.29
CA ARG A 7 10.17 -3.00 0.71
C ARG A 7 10.94 -2.25 1.80
N LYS A 8 11.79 -1.31 1.40
CA LYS A 8 12.63 -0.57 2.35
C LYS A 8 11.81 0.23 3.36
N SER A 9 10.72 0.87 2.91
CA SER A 9 9.89 1.67 3.80
C SER A 9 9.15 0.80 4.81
N VAL A 10 8.64 -0.34 4.39
CA VAL A 10 7.95 -1.29 5.28
C VAL A 10 8.92 -1.86 6.30
N GLU A 11 10.12 -2.25 5.88
CA GLU A 11 11.16 -2.78 6.77
C GLU A 11 11.62 -1.75 7.80
N ARG A 12 11.70 -0.46 7.42
CA ARG A 12 12.06 0.62 8.36
C ARG A 12 11.07 0.76 9.51
N LEU A 13 9.80 0.49 9.26
CA LEU A 13 8.78 0.51 10.30
C LEU A 13 8.86 -0.71 11.22
N GLY A 14 9.73 -1.68 10.91
CA GLY A 14 9.81 -2.93 11.66
C GLY A 14 8.64 -3.86 11.38
N ALA A 15 7.86 -3.59 10.33
CA ALA A 15 6.72 -4.41 9.99
C ALA A 15 7.13 -5.61 9.15
N PRO A 16 6.53 -6.79 9.37
CA PRO A 16 6.83 -7.97 8.55
C PRO A 16 6.17 -7.82 7.17
N LEU A 17 7.01 -7.71 6.15
CA LEU A 17 6.55 -7.55 4.76
C LEU A 17 5.67 -8.72 4.33
N ALA A 18 5.99 -9.94 4.77
CA ALA A 18 5.22 -11.13 4.43
C ALA A 18 3.78 -11.05 4.92
N GLU A 19 3.55 -10.48 6.10
CA GLU A 19 2.19 -10.29 6.62
C GLU A 19 1.42 -9.27 5.82
N LEU A 20 2.06 -8.19 5.38
CA LEU A 20 1.44 -7.19 4.52
C LEU A 20 1.05 -7.79 3.18
N VAL A 21 1.93 -8.58 2.58
CA VAL A 21 1.66 -9.28 1.32
C VAL A 21 0.46 -10.23 1.48
N SER A 22 0.44 -11.03 2.55
CA SER A 22 -0.67 -11.95 2.84
C SER A 22 -1.98 -11.21 3.04
N ALA A 23 -1.96 -10.10 3.79
CA ALA A 23 -3.16 -9.30 4.03
C ALA A 23 -3.74 -8.72 2.73
N LEU A 24 -2.89 -8.28 1.82
CA LEU A 24 -3.33 -7.77 0.52
C LEU A 24 -3.95 -8.87 -0.33
N ARG A 25 -3.38 -10.07 -0.32
CA ARG A 25 -3.93 -11.22 -1.05
C ARG A 25 -5.29 -11.63 -0.49
N GLU A 26 -5.45 -11.59 0.81
CA GLU A 26 -6.74 -11.90 1.45
C GLU A 26 -7.83 -10.90 1.05
N ARG A 27 -7.44 -9.68 0.72
CA ARG A 27 -8.35 -8.63 0.24
C ARG A 27 -8.52 -8.62 -1.27
N GLU A 28 -8.03 -9.67 -1.94
CA GLU A 28 -8.09 -9.83 -3.40
C GLU A 28 -7.30 -8.75 -4.17
N HIS A 29 -6.30 -8.15 -3.54
CA HIS A 29 -5.35 -7.28 -4.20
C HIS A 29 -4.15 -8.07 -4.70
N THR A 30 -3.44 -7.53 -5.69
CA THR A 30 -2.21 -8.14 -6.23
C THR A 30 -1.00 -7.37 -5.72
N PRO A 31 -0.28 -7.89 -4.70
CA PRO A 31 0.90 -7.21 -4.18
C PRO A 31 2.10 -7.41 -5.11
N ILE A 32 2.81 -6.31 -5.38
CA ILE A 32 4.04 -6.31 -6.15
C ILE A 32 5.10 -5.65 -5.28
N VAL A 33 6.11 -6.41 -4.85
CA VAL A 33 7.15 -5.89 -3.97
C VAL A 33 8.28 -5.31 -4.81
N LYS A 34 8.58 -4.03 -4.58
CA LYS A 34 9.72 -3.34 -5.20
C LYS A 34 10.68 -2.88 -4.12
N ASP A 35 11.97 -2.82 -4.43
CA ASP A 35 12.98 -2.38 -3.49
C ASP A 35 12.78 -0.91 -3.10
N CYS A 36 12.43 -0.06 -4.06
CA CYS A 36 12.23 1.36 -3.83
C CYS A 36 11.24 1.91 -4.86
N LEU A 37 10.38 2.84 -4.42
CA LEU A 37 9.45 3.55 -5.29
C LEU A 37 9.93 4.96 -5.64
N ASN A 38 11.21 5.26 -5.39
CA ASN A 38 11.85 6.56 -5.66
C ASN A 38 11.20 7.74 -4.93
N ARG A 39 10.64 7.50 -3.74
CA ARG A 39 10.03 8.52 -2.88
C ARG A 39 10.79 8.61 -1.56
N CYS A 40 12.10 8.81 -1.65
CA CYS A 40 13.02 8.73 -0.52
C CYS A 40 12.71 9.72 0.61
N GLN A 41 12.21 10.91 0.30
CA GLN A 41 11.90 11.92 1.31
C GLN A 41 10.86 11.42 2.31
N ARG A 42 9.77 10.84 1.83
CA ARG A 42 8.72 10.29 2.68
C ARG A 42 9.16 9.01 3.39
N CYS A 43 9.98 8.21 2.73
CA CYS A 43 10.55 7.01 3.32
C CYS A 43 11.41 7.34 4.54
N GLU A 44 12.21 8.42 4.45
CA GLU A 44 13.04 8.90 5.56
C GLU A 44 12.21 9.42 6.75
N LEU A 45 10.99 9.90 6.49
CA LEU A 45 10.08 10.35 7.53
C LEU A 45 9.37 9.20 8.26
N GLY A 46 9.63 7.96 7.88
CA GLY A 46 9.08 6.78 8.55
C GLY A 46 7.69 6.36 8.06
N PHE A 47 7.35 6.68 6.82
CA PHE A 47 6.09 6.24 6.22
C PHE A 47 6.29 4.95 5.42
N ALA A 48 5.35 4.03 5.53
CA ALA A 48 5.26 2.90 4.62
C ALA A 48 4.69 3.39 3.29
N MET A 49 5.42 3.17 2.21
CA MET A 49 5.08 3.70 0.89
C MET A 49 4.52 2.61 -0.01
N ALA A 50 3.48 2.96 -0.75
CA ALA A 50 2.86 2.05 -1.73
C ALA A 50 2.30 2.85 -2.90
N THR A 51 2.03 2.17 -4.00
CA THR A 51 1.31 2.73 -5.14
C THR A 51 0.17 1.76 -5.48
N ALA A 52 -1.05 2.19 -5.26
CA ALA A 52 -2.23 1.38 -5.51
C ALA A 52 -2.90 1.85 -6.80
N ASP A 53 -2.83 1.01 -7.84
CA ASP A 53 -3.41 1.28 -9.15
C ASP A 53 -3.02 2.67 -9.69
N GLY A 54 -1.73 3.01 -9.57
CA GLY A 54 -1.18 4.28 -10.00
C GLY A 54 -1.30 5.43 -9.01
N THR A 55 -2.01 5.23 -7.89
CA THR A 55 -2.19 6.26 -6.86
C THR A 55 -1.15 6.11 -5.76
N PRO A 56 -0.30 7.13 -5.52
CA PRO A 56 0.71 7.05 -4.46
C PRO A 56 0.07 7.14 -3.08
N LEU A 57 0.47 6.24 -2.18
CA LEU A 57 0.00 6.17 -0.80
C LEU A 57 1.20 6.17 0.15
N GLY A 58 1.01 6.71 1.33
CA GLY A 58 1.98 6.68 2.40
C GLY A 58 1.29 6.73 3.75
N ALA A 59 1.70 5.89 4.68
CA ALA A 59 1.08 5.83 5.99
C ALA A 59 2.12 5.55 7.06
N SER A 60 1.85 5.98 8.29
CA SER A 60 2.77 5.81 9.42
C SER A 60 2.77 4.41 10.01
N SER A 61 1.86 3.55 9.57
CA SER A 61 1.78 2.15 10.01
C SER A 61 1.22 1.28 8.89
N VAL A 62 1.45 -0.03 9.00
CA VAL A 62 0.89 -1.00 8.05
C VAL A 62 -0.63 -1.02 8.12
N SER A 63 -1.21 -0.94 9.32
CA SER A 63 -2.66 -0.90 9.50
C SER A 63 -3.28 0.31 8.80
N ALA A 64 -2.67 1.49 8.93
CA ALA A 64 -3.13 2.70 8.26
C ALA A 64 -3.00 2.58 6.74
N LEU A 65 -1.92 1.98 6.25
CA LEU A 65 -1.72 1.76 4.82
C LEU A 65 -2.80 0.84 4.24
N LEU A 66 -3.11 -0.26 4.94
CA LEU A 66 -4.16 -1.18 4.51
C LEU A 66 -5.53 -0.49 4.49
N ALA A 67 -5.82 0.34 5.49
CA ALA A 67 -7.07 1.10 5.53
C ALA A 67 -7.18 2.06 4.34
N ASP A 68 -6.08 2.72 3.97
CA ASP A 68 -6.05 3.62 2.82
C ASP A 68 -6.28 2.86 1.51
N ILE A 69 -5.68 1.68 1.36
CA ILE A 69 -5.87 0.83 0.19
C ILE A 69 -7.33 0.37 0.09
N ASP A 70 -7.91 -0.07 1.19
CA ASP A 70 -9.31 -0.51 1.24
C ASP A 70 -10.27 0.64 0.91
N ALA A 71 -9.99 1.84 1.42
CA ALA A 71 -10.78 3.02 1.11
C ALA A 71 -10.73 3.38 -0.38
N LEU A 72 -9.56 3.28 -1.00
CA LEU A 72 -9.40 3.54 -2.42
C LEU A 72 -10.17 2.50 -3.26
N ALA A 73 -10.13 1.23 -2.87
CA ALA A 73 -10.87 0.17 -3.53
C ALA A 73 -12.39 0.39 -3.40
N ALA A 74 -12.85 0.86 -2.25
CA ALA A 74 -14.27 1.17 -2.03
C ALA A 74 -14.73 2.35 -2.90
N GLU A 75 -13.89 3.35 -3.11
CA GLU A 75 -14.20 4.47 -4.01
C GLU A 75 -14.41 3.99 -5.45
N ASP A 76 -13.58 3.07 -5.92
CA ASP A 76 -13.73 2.48 -7.26
C ASP A 76 -15.06 1.74 -7.40
N LEU A 77 -15.48 1.02 -6.35
CA LEU A 77 -16.76 0.33 -6.34
C LEU A 77 -17.94 1.30 -6.36
N ASP A 78 -17.84 2.40 -5.62
CA ASP A 78 -18.87 3.44 -5.61
C ASP A 78 -19.04 4.07 -7.00
N ASP A 79 -17.94 4.32 -7.70
CA ASP A 79 -17.98 4.85 -9.06
C ASP A 79 -18.70 3.89 -10.02
N LEU A 80 -18.51 2.58 -9.84
CA LEU A 80 -19.18 1.57 -10.64
C LEU A 80 -20.69 1.53 -10.36
N ASP A 81 -21.10 1.75 -9.12
CA ASP A 81 -22.50 1.78 -8.73
C ASP A 81 -23.24 2.99 -9.33
N HIS A 82 -22.53 4.06 -9.59
CA HIS A 82 -23.10 5.27 -10.21
C HIS A 82 -23.17 5.20 -11.74
N ALA A 83 -22.46 4.27 -12.31
CA ALA A 83 -22.49 4.07 -13.75
C ALA A 83 -23.67 3.23 -14.20
#